data_3d253c8866b7c3fb4c1cda9aa4669f10
#
_entry.id   3d253c8866b7c3fb4c1cda9aa4669f10
#
_cell.length_a   1.000
_cell.length_b   1.000
_cell.length_c   1.000
_cell.angle_alpha   90.00
_cell.angle_beta   90.00
_cell.angle_gamma   90.00
#
_symmetry.space_group_name_H-M   'P 1'
#
loop_
_entity.id
_entity.type
_entity.pdbx_description
1 polymer ?
#
loop_
_entity_poly.entity_id
_entity_poly.type
_entity_poly.pdbx_seq_one_letter_code
_entity_poly.pdbx_strand_id
1 'polypeptide(L)'
;MGVAGGHFWHDWRVETLITPAMTNDSIACRTMDRWNVVQHELIPELEARWGAMTPKLERVIHILEWVRIEEFTAVSWCGVGRPPFERAWLANAFVAKAVLGMTTTVGLIERLMIDRALRRICGFPLHKALPSEATFSRAFDEFAGGSLGQRVHEALIKEHLGDQLIGHLNRDGTAIEARERPARNGKAAEKGAATTQPTLLATEESPAAPTSTLAPPALARKRGRPRRGEARPAAKASPIERQRGQTLAQMLYEIPTACDRGTKCNAQGYKNSWTGYKLHLDTADCGVPISALLSSASMHDSLAAIPLSLSSAERVTNLYDLMDAAYCSTELRAHSKSLGHVPLIDHNPRRGEKIEFSPAEAIRYHERSAAERSNARLKDEFGGRNIRVKGHTKVMAHLMFGLLALSADQLMRLRR
;
A
#
# COMPACT_ATOMS: atom_id res chain seq x y z
N MET A 1 -26.13 -0.36 39.97
CA MET A 1 -26.46 -1.17 38.80
C MET A 1 -25.60 -0.66 37.65
N GLY A 2 -24.43 -1.26 37.51
CA GLY A 2 -23.45 -0.91 36.47
C GLY A 2 -23.77 -1.71 35.20
N VAL A 3 -24.10 -1.01 34.13
CA VAL A 3 -24.29 -1.62 32.82
C VAL A 3 -22.92 -1.63 32.14
N ALA A 4 -22.36 -2.83 32.04
CA ALA A 4 -21.17 -3.10 31.26
C ALA A 4 -21.48 -2.88 29.76
N GLY A 5 -21.22 -1.69 29.25
CA GLY A 5 -21.33 -1.32 27.84
C GLY A 5 -19.95 -1.20 27.19
N GLY A 6 -19.34 -2.31 26.83
CA GLY A 6 -17.99 -2.15 26.32
C GLY A 6 -17.42 -3.17 25.36
N HIS A 7 -18.01 -4.31 25.16
CA HIS A 7 -17.27 -5.37 24.45
C HIS A 7 -18.12 -6.22 23.49
N PHE A 8 -18.98 -5.59 22.68
CA PHE A 8 -19.79 -6.34 21.73
C PHE A 8 -18.94 -7.13 20.72
N TRP A 9 -17.81 -6.58 20.28
CA TRP A 9 -16.87 -7.25 19.38
C TRP A 9 -15.85 -8.14 20.11
N HIS A 10 -15.50 -7.83 21.37
CA HIS A 10 -14.55 -8.63 22.12
C HIS A 10 -15.15 -9.95 22.63
N ASP A 11 -16.40 -9.94 23.08
CA ASP A 11 -17.02 -11.16 23.63
C ASP A 11 -17.23 -12.25 22.56
N TRP A 12 -17.51 -11.87 21.32
CA TRP A 12 -17.64 -12.81 20.20
C TRP A 12 -16.34 -13.51 19.80
N ARG A 13 -15.17 -12.88 20.07
CA ARG A 13 -13.87 -13.39 19.65
C ARG A 13 -13.20 -14.30 20.66
N VAL A 14 -13.56 -14.20 21.91
CA VAL A 14 -12.90 -14.96 23.00
C VAL A 14 -13.42 -16.37 23.13
N GLU A 15 -14.71 -16.61 22.88
CA GLU A 15 -15.29 -17.97 23.05
C GLU A 15 -15.03 -18.92 21.87
N THR A 16 -14.72 -18.42 20.68
CA THR A 16 -14.44 -19.26 19.49
C THR A 16 -12.95 -19.66 19.34
N LEU A 17 -12.06 -19.16 20.19
CA LEU A 17 -10.60 -19.39 20.07
C LEU A 17 -10.04 -20.46 21.02
N ILE A 18 -10.87 -21.15 21.82
CA ILE A 18 -10.38 -22.21 22.71
C ILE A 18 -10.88 -23.56 22.20
N THR A 19 -10.24 -24.06 21.14
CA THR A 19 -10.18 -25.50 20.90
C THR A 19 -8.73 -25.90 20.65
N PRO A 20 -8.21 -26.90 21.38
CA PRO A 20 -6.80 -27.26 21.29
C PRO A 20 -6.51 -28.04 20.01
N ALA A 21 -5.39 -27.74 19.41
CA ALA A 21 -4.61 -28.57 18.50
C ALA A 21 -5.40 -29.52 17.58
N MET A 22 -5.77 -29.03 16.40
CA MET A 22 -5.99 -29.88 15.25
C MET A 22 -5.00 -29.55 14.16
N THR A 23 -4.10 -30.44 13.93
CA THR A 23 -3.16 -30.51 12.84
C THR A 23 -3.91 -30.57 11.51
N ASN A 24 -3.50 -29.75 10.54
CA ASN A 24 -3.90 -29.81 9.12
C ASN A 24 -5.30 -29.32 8.70
N ASP A 25 -5.95 -28.41 9.39
CA ASP A 25 -7.04 -27.67 8.76
C ASP A 25 -6.45 -26.67 7.75
N SER A 26 -6.70 -26.94 6.48
CA SER A 26 -6.26 -26.05 5.42
C SER A 26 -6.78 -24.63 5.67
N ILE A 27 -6.05 -23.61 5.23
CA ILE A 27 -6.49 -22.20 5.28
C ILE A 27 -7.92 -22.06 4.72
N ALA A 28 -8.28 -22.92 3.75
CA ALA A 28 -9.61 -23.04 3.18
C ALA A 28 -10.70 -23.36 4.23
N CYS A 29 -10.49 -24.30 5.13
CA CYS A 29 -11.46 -24.66 6.18
C CYS A 29 -11.66 -23.50 7.16
N ARG A 30 -10.59 -22.94 7.72
CA ARG A 30 -10.69 -21.80 8.65
C ARG A 30 -11.39 -20.57 8.05
N THR A 31 -11.17 -20.31 6.77
CA THR A 31 -11.83 -19.23 6.06
C THR A 31 -13.31 -19.51 5.86
N MET A 32 -13.66 -20.76 5.55
CA MET A 32 -15.05 -21.17 5.37
C MET A 32 -15.82 -21.16 6.70
N ASP A 33 -15.19 -21.57 7.79
CA ASP A 33 -15.79 -21.51 9.13
C ASP A 33 -16.09 -20.06 9.52
N ARG A 34 -15.16 -19.15 9.33
CA ARG A 34 -15.37 -17.72 9.57
C ARG A 34 -16.49 -17.14 8.70
N TRP A 35 -16.55 -17.52 7.42
CA TRP A 35 -17.62 -17.11 6.53
C TRP A 35 -18.99 -17.59 7.03
N ASN A 36 -19.08 -18.82 7.48
CA ASN A 36 -20.32 -19.41 8.02
C ASN A 36 -20.77 -18.66 9.28
N VAL A 37 -19.88 -18.35 10.22
CA VAL A 37 -20.20 -17.55 11.41
C VAL A 37 -20.72 -16.17 11.03
N VAL A 38 -20.07 -15.48 10.09
CA VAL A 38 -20.54 -14.14 9.65
C VAL A 38 -21.93 -14.22 9.03
N GLN A 39 -22.20 -15.20 8.16
CA GLN A 39 -23.47 -15.34 7.44
C GLN A 39 -24.62 -15.83 8.32
N HIS A 40 -24.36 -16.81 9.18
CA HIS A 40 -25.43 -17.53 9.87
C HIS A 40 -25.64 -17.06 11.32
N GLU A 41 -24.68 -16.34 11.89
CA GLU A 41 -24.76 -15.88 13.28
C GLU A 41 -24.71 -14.35 13.37
N LEU A 42 -23.64 -13.71 12.88
CA LEU A 42 -23.42 -12.28 13.06
C LEU A 42 -24.43 -11.42 12.30
N ILE A 43 -24.64 -11.67 11.02
CA ILE A 43 -25.57 -10.85 10.21
C ILE A 43 -27.00 -11.01 10.73
N PRO A 44 -27.55 -12.20 10.97
CA PRO A 44 -28.90 -12.35 11.53
C PRO A 44 -29.09 -11.67 12.90
N GLU A 45 -28.08 -11.71 13.77
CA GLU A 45 -28.16 -11.01 15.06
C GLU A 45 -28.17 -9.48 14.89
N LEU A 46 -27.36 -8.96 13.98
CA LEU A 46 -27.37 -7.53 13.65
C LEU A 46 -28.70 -7.10 13.05
N GLU A 47 -29.29 -7.91 12.15
CA GLU A 47 -30.60 -7.63 11.54
C GLU A 47 -31.73 -7.65 12.56
N ALA A 48 -31.72 -8.58 13.51
CA ALA A 48 -32.70 -8.62 14.59
C ALA A 48 -32.66 -7.36 15.48
N ARG A 49 -31.52 -6.74 15.62
CA ARG A 49 -31.33 -5.53 16.47
C ARG A 49 -31.49 -4.23 15.72
N TRP A 50 -31.17 -4.17 14.43
CA TRP A 50 -31.00 -2.93 13.67
C TRP A 50 -31.87 -2.86 12.40
N GLY A 51 -32.59 -3.93 12.09
CA GLY A 51 -33.34 -4.09 10.85
C GLY A 51 -32.50 -4.63 9.71
N ALA A 52 -33.12 -4.85 8.55
CA ALA A 52 -32.48 -5.45 7.38
C ALA A 52 -31.19 -4.70 6.97
N MET A 53 -30.14 -5.46 6.76
CA MET A 53 -28.85 -4.94 6.29
C MET A 53 -28.89 -4.65 4.78
N THR A 54 -28.28 -3.58 4.37
CA THR A 54 -28.08 -3.33 2.94
C THR A 54 -26.85 -4.13 2.46
N PRO A 55 -26.80 -4.56 1.18
CA PRO A 55 -25.64 -5.28 0.64
C PRO A 55 -24.30 -4.56 0.83
N LYS A 56 -24.34 -3.21 0.91
CA LYS A 56 -23.15 -2.40 1.20
C LYS A 56 -22.71 -2.52 2.66
N LEU A 57 -23.63 -2.57 3.61
CA LEU A 57 -23.30 -2.75 5.03
C LEU A 57 -22.80 -4.18 5.29
N GLU A 58 -23.44 -5.19 4.70
CA GLU A 58 -22.93 -6.57 4.75
C GLU A 58 -21.51 -6.65 4.20
N ARG A 59 -21.23 -6.01 3.06
CA ARG A 59 -19.85 -5.93 2.51
C ARG A 59 -18.87 -5.28 3.47
N VAL A 60 -19.29 -4.24 4.21
CA VAL A 60 -18.43 -3.62 5.24
C VAL A 60 -18.12 -4.61 6.36
N ILE A 61 -19.15 -5.33 6.88
CA ILE A 61 -18.97 -6.33 7.93
C ILE A 61 -17.98 -7.40 7.48
N HIS A 62 -18.20 -7.99 6.32
CA HIS A 62 -17.33 -9.02 5.78
C HIS A 62 -15.88 -8.54 5.63
N ILE A 63 -15.68 -7.35 5.06
CA ILE A 63 -14.33 -6.81 4.86
C ILE A 63 -13.65 -6.55 6.19
N LEU A 64 -14.35 -5.99 7.19
CA LEU A 64 -13.79 -5.77 8.52
C LEU A 64 -13.40 -7.08 9.21
N GLU A 65 -14.24 -8.11 9.10
CA GLU A 65 -13.95 -9.45 9.66
C GLU A 65 -12.74 -10.12 8.99
N TRP A 66 -12.51 -9.87 7.71
CA TRP A 66 -11.33 -10.38 7.01
C TRP A 66 -10.07 -9.59 7.31
N VAL A 67 -10.19 -8.25 7.36
CA VAL A 67 -9.04 -7.35 7.55
C VAL A 67 -8.55 -7.33 8.99
N ARG A 68 -9.45 -7.41 9.98
CA ARG A 68 -9.16 -7.42 11.43
C ARG A 68 -8.18 -6.32 11.83
N ILE A 69 -8.37 -5.12 11.29
CA ILE A 69 -7.44 -4.00 11.49
C ILE A 69 -7.27 -3.60 12.95
N GLU A 70 -8.27 -3.87 13.79
CA GLU A 70 -8.24 -3.57 15.22
C GLU A 70 -7.14 -4.33 15.96
N GLU A 71 -6.71 -5.49 15.50
CA GLU A 71 -5.61 -6.27 16.12
C GLU A 71 -4.25 -5.55 16.01
N PHE A 72 -4.15 -4.62 15.09
CA PHE A 72 -2.93 -3.85 14.81
C PHE A 72 -2.95 -2.46 15.44
N THR A 73 -4.05 -2.09 16.14
CA THR A 73 -4.25 -0.75 16.72
C THR A 73 -4.09 -0.76 18.24
N ALA A 74 -2.90 -1.04 18.74
CA ALA A 74 -2.61 -0.91 20.17
C ALA A 74 -2.56 0.57 20.56
N VAL A 75 -3.30 0.96 21.62
CA VAL A 75 -3.20 2.29 22.22
C VAL A 75 -2.41 2.18 23.51
N SER A 76 -1.25 2.81 23.56
CA SER A 76 -0.53 3.05 24.80
C SER A 76 -1.04 4.35 25.41
N TRP A 77 -1.78 4.27 26.53
CA TRP A 77 -2.15 5.42 27.33
C TRP A 77 -1.45 5.36 28.69
N CYS A 78 -0.71 6.41 29.02
CA CYS A 78 0.06 6.48 30.25
C CYS A 78 -0.76 6.83 31.51
N GLY A 79 -2.10 6.89 31.41
CA GLY A 79 -2.99 7.21 32.52
C GLY A 79 -3.12 8.72 32.83
N VAL A 80 -2.37 9.60 32.19
CA VAL A 80 -2.43 11.04 32.38
C VAL A 80 -3.31 11.71 31.34
N GLY A 81 -4.24 12.56 31.78
CA GLY A 81 -5.15 13.30 30.91
C GLY A 81 -6.39 12.48 30.46
N ARG A 82 -7.13 13.03 29.49
CA ARG A 82 -8.31 12.37 28.94
C ARG A 82 -7.90 11.15 28.10
N PRO A 83 -8.48 9.95 28.35
CA PRO A 83 -8.23 8.80 27.51
C PRO A 83 -8.48 9.11 26.01
N PRO A 84 -7.60 8.68 25.11
CA PRO A 84 -7.85 8.81 23.68
C PRO A 84 -9.07 7.99 23.26
N PHE A 85 -9.70 8.38 22.17
CA PHE A 85 -10.69 7.51 21.52
C PHE A 85 -10.04 6.21 21.08
N GLU A 86 -10.78 5.12 21.17
CA GLU A 86 -10.33 3.80 20.73
C GLU A 86 -9.89 3.85 19.25
N ARG A 87 -8.64 3.48 19.01
CA ARG A 87 -8.06 3.54 17.67
C ARG A 87 -8.67 2.53 16.73
N ALA A 88 -9.09 1.38 17.25
CA ALA A 88 -9.78 0.36 16.49
C ALA A 88 -11.05 0.90 15.81
N TRP A 89 -11.86 1.68 16.52
CA TRP A 89 -13.09 2.27 15.94
C TRP A 89 -12.79 3.22 14.78
N LEU A 90 -11.74 4.04 14.93
CA LEU A 90 -11.31 4.98 13.90
C LEU A 90 -10.72 4.25 12.68
N ALA A 91 -9.95 3.18 12.90
CA ALA A 91 -9.40 2.37 11.83
C ALA A 91 -10.50 1.64 11.05
N ASN A 92 -11.45 1.01 11.76
CA ASN A 92 -12.64 0.39 11.14
C ASN A 92 -13.45 1.40 10.32
N ALA A 93 -13.61 2.62 10.82
CA ALA A 93 -14.31 3.67 10.08
C ALA A 93 -13.57 4.08 8.79
N PHE A 94 -12.24 4.10 8.77
CA PHE A 94 -11.47 4.37 7.54
C PHE A 94 -11.55 3.21 6.53
N VAL A 95 -11.59 1.96 6.98
CA VAL A 95 -11.87 0.81 6.11
C VAL A 95 -13.29 0.94 5.54
N ALA A 96 -14.29 1.19 6.39
CA ALA A 96 -15.68 1.39 5.96
C ALA A 96 -15.82 2.57 4.98
N LYS A 97 -15.06 3.67 5.19
CA LYS A 97 -14.98 4.79 4.25
C LYS A 97 -14.55 4.35 2.86
N ALA A 98 -13.52 3.51 2.76
CA ALA A 98 -13.04 2.98 1.49
C ALA A 98 -14.08 2.07 0.82
N VAL A 99 -14.67 1.14 1.57
CA VAL A 99 -15.70 0.20 1.07
C VAL A 99 -16.94 0.93 0.55
N LEU A 100 -17.36 2.00 1.24
CA LEU A 100 -18.53 2.80 0.87
C LEU A 100 -18.20 3.87 -0.20
N GLY A 101 -16.96 3.97 -0.67
CA GLY A 101 -16.52 4.93 -1.67
C GLY A 101 -16.63 6.40 -1.22
N MET A 102 -16.58 6.67 0.08
CA MET A 102 -16.73 8.02 0.61
C MET A 102 -15.51 8.88 0.36
N THR A 103 -15.68 10.05 -0.22
CA THR A 103 -14.59 10.92 -0.65
C THR A 103 -13.96 11.71 0.50
N THR A 104 -14.73 12.09 1.53
CA THR A 104 -14.30 12.96 2.62
C THR A 104 -14.47 12.32 3.99
N THR A 105 -13.67 12.75 4.97
CA THR A 105 -13.84 12.35 6.36
C THR A 105 -15.08 13.02 6.99
N VAL A 106 -15.41 14.24 6.56
CA VAL A 106 -16.65 14.90 6.98
C VAL A 106 -17.87 14.07 6.60
N GLY A 107 -17.96 13.63 5.32
CA GLY A 107 -19.07 12.77 4.88
C GLY A 107 -19.12 11.43 5.61
N LEU A 108 -17.97 10.85 6.00
CA LEU A 108 -17.93 9.67 6.86
C LEU A 108 -18.54 9.97 8.24
N ILE A 109 -18.18 11.08 8.88
CA ILE A 109 -18.71 11.47 10.19
C ILE A 109 -20.21 11.72 10.13
N GLU A 110 -20.70 12.45 9.12
CA GLU A 110 -22.11 12.67 8.87
C GLU A 110 -22.87 11.33 8.70
N ARG A 111 -22.30 10.40 7.93
CA ARG A 111 -22.89 9.08 7.77
C ARG A 111 -22.94 8.30 9.09
N LEU A 112 -21.88 8.33 9.89
CA LEU A 112 -21.85 7.70 11.22
C LEU A 112 -22.82 8.33 12.23
N MET A 113 -23.20 9.61 12.04
CA MET A 113 -24.23 10.28 12.86
C MET A 113 -25.62 9.73 12.59
N ILE A 114 -25.93 9.46 11.33
CA ILE A 114 -27.27 9.07 10.88
C ILE A 114 -27.46 7.55 10.91
N ASP A 115 -26.46 6.80 10.44
CA ASP A 115 -26.51 5.34 10.29
C ASP A 115 -26.02 4.64 11.56
N ARG A 116 -26.99 4.26 12.40
CA ARG A 116 -26.74 3.57 13.66
C ARG A 116 -26.07 2.20 13.47
N ALA A 117 -26.45 1.48 12.41
CA ALA A 117 -25.87 0.17 12.08
C ALA A 117 -24.38 0.32 11.72
N LEU A 118 -24.05 1.19 10.75
CA LEU A 118 -22.67 1.47 10.38
C LEU A 118 -21.84 1.93 11.57
N ARG A 119 -22.41 2.80 12.41
CA ARG A 119 -21.74 3.30 13.62
C ARG A 119 -21.35 2.16 14.57
N ARG A 120 -22.25 1.19 14.78
CA ARG A 120 -21.99 0.00 15.61
C ARG A 120 -21.02 -0.97 14.94
N ILE A 121 -21.16 -1.19 13.66
CA ILE A 121 -20.23 -2.01 12.85
C ILE A 121 -18.80 -1.49 12.99
N CYS A 122 -18.59 -0.17 13.01
CA CYS A 122 -17.27 0.43 13.25
C CYS A 122 -16.81 0.36 14.73
N GLY A 123 -17.68 -0.03 15.67
CA GLY A 123 -17.38 -0.16 17.09
C GLY A 123 -17.78 1.05 17.96
N PHE A 124 -18.29 2.15 17.37
CA PHE A 124 -18.65 3.35 18.16
C PHE A 124 -19.89 3.14 19.02
N PRO A 125 -19.84 3.39 20.34
CA PRO A 125 -21.01 3.31 21.20
C PRO A 125 -22.06 4.34 20.82
N LEU A 126 -23.35 3.96 20.81
CA LEU A 126 -24.43 4.88 20.43
C LEU A 126 -24.69 5.99 21.46
N HIS A 127 -24.40 5.74 22.73
CA HIS A 127 -24.61 6.69 23.83
C HIS A 127 -23.48 7.73 23.97
N LYS A 128 -22.34 7.54 23.28
CA LYS A 128 -21.22 8.51 23.32
C LYS A 128 -21.23 9.38 22.08
N ALA A 129 -20.81 10.64 22.20
CA ALA A 129 -20.60 11.50 21.04
C ALA A 129 -19.52 10.94 20.11
N LEU A 130 -19.70 11.11 18.80
CA LEU A 130 -18.64 10.78 17.84
C LEU A 130 -17.43 11.69 18.02
N PRO A 131 -16.22 11.20 17.67
CA PRO A 131 -15.03 12.04 17.62
C PRO A 131 -15.17 13.19 16.64
N SER A 132 -14.53 14.32 16.93
CA SER A 132 -14.44 15.45 16.00
C SER A 132 -13.59 15.12 14.77
N GLU A 133 -13.75 15.86 13.67
CA GLU A 133 -12.93 15.75 12.48
C GLU A 133 -11.43 15.84 12.77
N ALA A 134 -11.05 16.75 13.71
CA ALA A 134 -9.66 16.88 14.14
C ALA A 134 -9.13 15.60 14.83
N THR A 135 -9.98 14.84 15.51
CA THR A 135 -9.60 13.55 16.12
C THR A 135 -9.40 12.48 15.04
N PHE A 136 -10.30 12.42 14.05
CA PHE A 136 -10.12 11.55 12.88
C PHE A 136 -8.84 11.88 12.12
N SER A 137 -8.55 13.17 11.90
CA SER A 137 -7.35 13.61 11.19
C SER A 137 -6.08 13.19 11.94
N ARG A 138 -6.01 13.40 13.26
CA ARG A 138 -4.86 13.00 14.09
C ARG A 138 -4.66 11.49 14.10
N ALA A 139 -5.74 10.72 14.22
CA ALA A 139 -5.67 9.26 14.14
C ALA A 139 -5.19 8.80 12.76
N PHE A 140 -5.66 9.44 11.69
CA PHE A 140 -5.18 9.13 10.34
C PHE A 140 -3.69 9.43 10.17
N ASP A 141 -3.19 10.52 10.74
CA ASP A 141 -1.76 10.88 10.73
C ASP A 141 -0.92 9.84 11.49
N GLU A 142 -1.43 9.38 12.64
CA GLU A 142 -0.82 8.31 13.42
C GLU A 142 -0.79 6.98 12.63
N PHE A 143 -1.89 6.58 12.02
CA PHE A 143 -1.98 5.38 11.17
C PHE A 143 -1.05 5.46 9.96
N ALA A 144 -0.94 6.63 9.35
CA ALA A 144 -0.03 6.87 8.24
C ALA A 144 1.44 6.78 8.67
N GLY A 145 1.81 7.43 9.78
CA GLY A 145 3.16 7.40 10.35
C GLY A 145 3.58 6.00 10.79
N GLY A 146 2.67 5.23 11.39
CA GLY A 146 2.90 3.84 11.82
C GLY A 146 2.72 2.79 10.72
N SER A 147 2.48 3.20 9.45
CA SER A 147 2.26 2.29 8.31
C SER A 147 1.22 1.19 8.59
N LEU A 148 0.14 1.55 9.33
CA LEU A 148 -0.88 0.59 9.77
C LEU A 148 -1.43 -0.22 8.59
N GLY A 149 -1.83 0.45 7.50
CA GLY A 149 -2.41 -0.22 6.34
C GLY A 149 -1.47 -1.23 5.69
N GLN A 150 -0.17 -0.93 5.62
CA GLN A 150 0.84 -1.84 5.06
C GLN A 150 1.03 -3.09 5.92
N ARG A 151 1.14 -2.92 7.26
CA ARG A 151 1.30 -4.04 8.20
C ARG A 151 0.09 -4.98 8.17
N VAL A 152 -1.11 -4.43 8.19
CA VAL A 152 -2.35 -5.22 8.11
C VAL A 152 -2.46 -5.94 6.77
N HIS A 153 -2.15 -5.25 5.67
CA HIS A 153 -2.17 -5.85 4.34
C HIS A 153 -1.17 -7.00 4.20
N GLU A 154 0.03 -6.82 4.71
CA GLU A 154 1.05 -7.87 4.70
C GLU A 154 0.59 -9.10 5.49
N ALA A 155 0.03 -8.92 6.68
CA ALA A 155 -0.52 -10.02 7.48
C ALA A 155 -1.66 -10.73 6.77
N LEU A 156 -2.61 -9.98 6.17
CA LEU A 156 -3.72 -10.53 5.39
C LEU A 156 -3.23 -11.40 4.23
N ILE A 157 -2.22 -10.93 3.48
CA ILE A 157 -1.68 -11.68 2.35
C ILE A 157 -0.93 -12.92 2.81
N LYS A 158 -0.09 -12.82 3.85
CA LYS A 158 0.63 -13.97 4.40
C LYS A 158 -0.33 -15.02 4.96
N GLU A 159 -1.37 -14.61 5.67
CA GLU A 159 -2.38 -15.53 6.23
C GLU A 159 -3.13 -16.33 5.15
N HIS A 160 -3.48 -15.68 4.04
CA HIS A 160 -4.37 -16.29 3.06
C HIS A 160 -3.68 -16.85 1.80
N LEU A 161 -2.51 -16.34 1.45
CA LEU A 161 -1.79 -16.69 0.23
C LEU A 161 -0.33 -17.12 0.47
N GLY A 162 0.21 -16.97 1.68
CA GLY A 162 1.61 -17.24 1.99
C GLY A 162 2.06 -18.67 1.69
N ASP A 163 1.19 -19.63 1.95
CA ASP A 163 1.46 -21.06 1.72
C ASP A 163 1.03 -21.53 0.31
N GLN A 164 0.53 -20.63 -0.54
CA GLN A 164 0.07 -20.95 -1.87
C GLN A 164 1.11 -20.58 -2.93
N LEU A 165 1.31 -21.47 -3.89
CA LEU A 165 2.11 -21.16 -5.06
C LEU A 165 1.28 -20.31 -6.04
N ILE A 166 1.67 -19.05 -6.21
CA ILE A 166 1.05 -18.14 -7.17
C ILE A 166 1.59 -18.42 -8.58
N GLY A 167 0.71 -18.60 -9.56
CA GLY A 167 1.14 -18.81 -10.93
C GLY A 167 1.86 -17.58 -11.50
N HIS A 168 1.20 -16.44 -11.47
CA HIS A 168 1.68 -15.21 -12.09
C HIS A 168 1.58 -14.02 -11.12
N LEU A 169 2.66 -13.22 -11.00
CA LEU A 169 2.63 -11.88 -10.43
C LEU A 169 2.69 -10.85 -11.55
N ASN A 170 1.68 -10.00 -11.57
CA ASN A 170 1.49 -8.96 -12.58
C ASN A 170 1.91 -7.62 -12.00
N ARG A 171 3.02 -7.06 -12.50
CA ARG A 171 3.55 -5.76 -12.05
C ARG A 171 3.09 -4.65 -12.97
N ASP A 172 2.43 -3.65 -12.39
CA ASP A 172 1.97 -2.48 -13.13
C ASP A 172 2.02 -1.20 -12.30
N GLY A 173 2.19 -0.06 -12.98
CA GLY A 173 2.20 1.27 -12.39
C GLY A 173 1.00 2.11 -12.82
N THR A 174 0.27 2.67 -11.86
CA THR A 174 -0.91 3.49 -12.14
C THR A 174 -0.78 4.91 -11.60
N ALA A 175 -1.26 5.90 -12.38
CA ALA A 175 -1.26 7.31 -12.00
C ALA A 175 -2.20 7.57 -10.82
N ILE A 176 -1.72 8.34 -9.83
CA ILE A 176 -2.47 8.81 -8.66
C ILE A 176 -2.42 10.33 -8.65
N GLU A 177 -3.53 10.97 -8.96
CA GLU A 177 -3.64 12.42 -8.92
C GLU A 177 -3.71 12.91 -7.47
N ALA A 178 -2.94 13.94 -7.15
CA ALA A 178 -2.88 14.52 -5.81
C ALA A 178 -3.31 15.99 -5.81
N ARG A 179 -3.82 16.46 -4.66
CA ARG A 179 -4.18 17.87 -4.43
C ARG A 179 -2.98 18.72 -3.99
N GLU A 180 -1.81 18.39 -4.48
CA GLU A 180 -0.56 19.05 -4.15
C GLU A 180 0.00 19.77 -5.38
N ARG A 181 0.79 20.79 -5.12
CA ARG A 181 1.58 21.40 -6.19
C ARG A 181 2.87 20.58 -6.35
N PRO A 182 3.37 20.41 -7.59
CA PRO A 182 4.65 19.76 -7.82
C PRO A 182 5.77 20.47 -7.06
N ALA A 183 6.73 19.71 -6.56
CA ALA A 183 7.95 20.30 -6.00
C ALA A 183 8.65 21.16 -7.08
N ARG A 184 8.98 22.40 -6.74
CA ARG A 184 9.73 23.26 -7.66
C ARG A 184 11.17 22.74 -7.74
N ASN A 185 11.61 22.38 -8.93
CA ASN A 185 12.99 21.98 -9.19
C ASN A 185 13.95 23.05 -8.67
N GLY A 186 14.76 22.73 -7.67
CA GLY A 186 15.99 23.44 -7.35
C GLY A 186 16.15 24.07 -5.97
N LYS A 187 15.18 24.08 -5.03
CA LYS A 187 15.42 24.69 -3.69
C LYS A 187 14.63 24.13 -2.51
N ALA A 188 13.90 23.03 -2.65
CA ALA A 188 13.03 22.51 -1.57
C ALA A 188 13.48 21.21 -0.93
N ALA A 189 14.58 20.60 -1.34
CA ALA A 189 15.06 19.34 -0.77
C ALA A 189 15.77 19.49 0.59
N GLU A 190 16.15 20.70 1.00
CA GLU A 190 16.94 20.91 2.24
C GLU A 190 16.11 21.37 3.46
N LYS A 191 14.82 21.62 3.33
CA LYS A 191 13.99 22.14 4.43
C LYS A 191 13.04 21.13 5.08
N GLY A 192 13.12 19.85 4.76
CA GLY A 192 12.21 18.81 5.26
C GLY A 192 12.75 17.88 6.36
N ALA A 193 14.00 18.05 6.79
CA ALA A 193 14.64 17.20 7.81
C ALA A 193 15.02 17.98 9.07
N ALA A 194 14.09 18.77 9.63
CA ALA A 194 14.24 19.29 10.98
C ALA A 194 13.40 18.41 11.93
N THR A 195 13.92 17.26 12.27
CA THR A 195 13.46 16.43 13.39
C THR A 195 13.86 17.15 14.68
N THR A 196 12.87 17.52 15.45
CA THR A 196 12.99 18.00 16.83
C THR A 196 13.61 16.87 17.67
N GLN A 197 14.88 16.99 18.02
CA GLN A 197 15.47 16.23 19.12
C GLN A 197 15.40 17.06 20.40
N PRO A 198 15.08 16.48 21.57
CA PRO A 198 15.10 17.19 22.83
C PRO A 198 16.56 17.43 23.28
N THR A 199 16.85 18.69 23.59
CA THR A 199 18.09 19.16 24.19
C THR A 199 18.25 18.58 25.60
N LEU A 200 19.26 17.75 25.81
CA LEU A 200 19.85 17.53 27.12
C LEU A 200 21.20 18.25 27.19
N LEU A 201 21.28 19.17 28.15
CA LEU A 201 22.50 19.88 28.54
C LEU A 201 23.55 18.89 29.08
N ALA A 202 24.75 18.94 28.56
CA ALA A 202 25.97 18.64 29.32
C ALA A 202 27.16 19.35 28.68
N THR A 203 27.91 19.94 29.52
CA THR A 203 29.03 20.86 29.38
C THR A 203 30.33 20.07 29.13
N GLU A 204 31.27 20.75 28.45
CA GLU A 204 32.74 20.66 28.50
C GLU A 204 33.52 19.67 27.62
N GLU A 205 34.37 20.26 27.00
CA GLU A 205 35.81 20.30 26.71
C GLU A 205 36.30 19.69 25.39
N SER A 206 36.92 20.58 24.60
CA SER A 206 37.70 20.34 23.38
C SER A 206 39.06 19.70 23.70
N PRO A 207 39.62 18.86 22.81
CA PRO A 207 40.86 19.29 22.15
C PRO A 207 40.92 19.01 20.65
N ALA A 208 41.55 19.96 20.00
CA ALA A 208 42.17 20.05 18.69
C ALA A 208 42.04 18.92 17.65
N ALA A 209 41.53 19.29 16.48
CA ALA A 209 41.49 18.52 15.25
C ALA A 209 42.85 18.45 14.54
N PRO A 210 43.14 17.38 13.77
CA PRO A 210 44.06 17.46 12.68
C PRO A 210 43.37 17.88 11.38
N THR A 211 43.95 18.83 10.71
CA THR A 211 43.59 19.43 9.42
C THR A 211 43.46 18.37 8.32
N SER A 212 42.25 18.06 7.91
CA SER A 212 41.98 17.25 6.71
C SER A 212 42.01 18.18 5.50
N THR A 213 42.95 17.95 4.61
CA THR A 213 43.10 18.63 3.30
C THR A 213 41.88 18.36 2.45
N LEU A 214 41.02 19.38 2.28
CA LEU A 214 39.88 19.36 1.38
C LEU A 214 40.38 19.26 -0.07
N ALA A 215 40.05 18.14 -0.72
CA ALA A 215 40.20 18.04 -2.18
C ALA A 215 39.34 19.12 -2.87
N PRO A 216 39.82 19.76 -3.95
CA PRO A 216 39.11 20.83 -4.63
C PRO A 216 37.77 20.31 -5.16
N PRO A 217 36.70 21.14 -5.13
CA PRO A 217 35.37 20.74 -5.61
C PRO A 217 35.44 20.38 -7.09
N ALA A 218 34.98 19.18 -7.41
CA ALA A 218 34.93 18.67 -8.78
C ALA A 218 34.12 19.65 -9.65
N LEU A 219 34.76 20.22 -10.64
CA LEU A 219 34.19 21.15 -11.62
C LEU A 219 32.90 20.57 -12.22
N ALA A 220 31.80 21.31 -12.09
CA ALA A 220 30.50 20.92 -12.63
C ALA A 220 30.62 20.65 -14.13
N ARG A 221 30.25 19.45 -14.58
CA ARG A 221 30.34 19.02 -15.97
C ARG A 221 29.48 19.89 -16.86
N LYS A 222 30.08 20.50 -17.91
CA LYS A 222 29.33 21.09 -19.00
C LYS A 222 28.58 20.01 -19.78
N ARG A 223 27.26 20.20 -20.00
CA ARG A 223 26.45 19.32 -20.86
C ARG A 223 26.93 19.53 -22.30
N GLY A 224 27.42 18.48 -22.96
CA GLY A 224 27.86 18.53 -24.36
C GLY A 224 28.63 17.26 -24.75
N ARG A 225 28.87 17.10 -26.06
CA ARG A 225 29.73 16.05 -26.60
C ARG A 225 31.19 16.34 -26.16
N PRO A 226 31.94 15.34 -25.66
CA PRO A 226 33.37 15.50 -25.37
C PRO A 226 34.14 16.00 -26.58
N ARG A 227 35.14 16.83 -26.34
CA ARG A 227 36.03 17.27 -27.43
C ARG A 227 36.78 16.08 -28.03
N ARG A 228 37.17 16.20 -29.30
CA ARG A 228 37.98 15.19 -30.00
C ARG A 228 39.29 14.94 -29.22
N GLY A 229 39.50 13.71 -28.74
CA GLY A 229 40.66 13.36 -27.91
C GLY A 229 40.43 13.34 -26.40
N GLU A 230 39.27 13.81 -25.92
CA GLU A 230 38.92 13.75 -24.51
C GLU A 230 38.33 12.37 -24.17
N ALA A 231 38.97 11.66 -23.23
CA ALA A 231 38.48 10.36 -22.78
C ALA A 231 37.06 10.47 -22.19
N ARG A 232 36.12 9.62 -22.64
CA ARG A 232 34.81 9.53 -22.01
C ARG A 232 34.99 9.03 -20.59
N PRO A 233 34.51 9.75 -19.58
CA PRO A 233 34.52 9.22 -18.22
C PRO A 233 33.67 7.94 -18.20
N ALA A 234 34.09 6.97 -17.40
CA ALA A 234 33.36 5.70 -17.20
C ALA A 234 31.86 5.95 -16.98
N ALA A 235 31.03 5.20 -17.67
CA ALA A 235 29.58 5.28 -17.49
C ALA A 235 29.27 4.96 -16.01
N LYS A 236 28.53 5.85 -15.32
CA LYS A 236 28.02 5.52 -13.99
C LYS A 236 27.06 4.34 -14.13
N ALA A 237 27.14 3.39 -13.21
CA ALA A 237 26.18 2.30 -13.12
C ALA A 237 24.74 2.84 -13.19
N SER A 238 23.89 2.19 -13.94
CA SER A 238 22.47 2.56 -14.06
C SER A 238 21.81 2.48 -12.67
N PRO A 239 20.72 3.21 -12.41
CA PRO A 239 20.01 3.09 -11.13
C PRO A 239 19.60 1.65 -10.82
N ILE A 240 19.17 0.87 -11.82
CA ILE A 240 18.77 -0.55 -11.67
C ILE A 240 19.98 -1.44 -11.31
N GLU A 241 21.15 -1.21 -11.95
CA GLU A 241 22.38 -1.93 -11.59
C GLU A 241 22.79 -1.66 -10.14
N ARG A 242 22.64 -0.41 -9.67
CA ARG A 242 22.94 -0.06 -8.28
C ARG A 242 21.99 -0.76 -7.29
N GLN A 243 20.71 -0.84 -7.62
CA GLN A 243 19.71 -1.53 -6.80
C GLN A 243 20.07 -2.99 -6.54
N ARG A 244 20.68 -3.70 -7.50
CA ARG A 244 21.08 -5.10 -7.31
C ARG A 244 22.08 -5.34 -6.18
N GLY A 245 22.83 -4.33 -5.77
CA GLY A 245 23.77 -4.37 -4.65
C GLY A 245 23.24 -3.76 -3.34
N GLN A 246 21.98 -3.33 -3.31
CA GLN A 246 21.34 -2.67 -2.16
C GLN A 246 20.39 -3.60 -1.42
N THR A 247 20.18 -3.34 -0.14
CA THR A 247 19.10 -3.97 0.63
C THR A 247 17.75 -3.35 0.27
N LEU A 248 16.65 -4.07 0.52
CA LEU A 248 15.29 -3.55 0.30
C LEU A 248 15.07 -2.20 1.01
N ALA A 249 15.52 -2.07 2.26
CA ALA A 249 15.40 -0.83 3.03
C ALA A 249 16.13 0.36 2.36
N GLN A 250 17.34 0.12 1.82
CA GLN A 250 18.09 1.14 1.10
C GLN A 250 17.37 1.57 -0.19
N MET A 251 16.86 0.60 -0.96
CA MET A 251 16.10 0.90 -2.18
C MET A 251 14.85 1.72 -1.88
N LEU A 252 14.08 1.34 -0.85
CA LEU A 252 12.87 2.05 -0.44
C LEU A 252 13.17 3.47 0.04
N TYR A 253 14.30 3.68 0.71
CA TYR A 253 14.75 5.02 1.13
C TYR A 253 15.13 5.92 -0.06
N GLU A 254 15.71 5.35 -1.13
CA GLU A 254 16.10 6.10 -2.34
C GLU A 254 14.92 6.42 -3.29
N ILE A 255 13.74 5.82 -3.07
CA ILE A 255 12.57 6.10 -3.92
C ILE A 255 12.11 7.55 -3.71
N PRO A 256 11.96 8.32 -4.81
CA PRO A 256 11.49 9.69 -4.70
C PRO A 256 10.04 9.73 -4.22
N THR A 257 9.79 10.50 -3.16
CA THR A 257 8.50 10.63 -2.48
C THR A 257 7.85 12.01 -2.67
N ALA A 258 8.47 12.93 -3.39
CA ALA A 258 7.91 14.26 -3.66
C ALA A 258 6.77 14.17 -4.67
N CYS A 259 5.69 14.95 -4.45
CA CYS A 259 4.66 15.14 -5.47
C CYS A 259 5.28 15.80 -6.71
N ASP A 260 5.08 15.23 -7.89
CA ASP A 260 5.68 15.71 -9.12
C ASP A 260 4.73 15.51 -10.31
N ARG A 261 5.16 15.93 -11.51
CA ARG A 261 4.42 15.76 -12.75
C ARG A 261 4.84 14.50 -13.47
N GLY A 262 3.89 13.59 -13.63
CA GLY A 262 4.02 12.39 -14.45
C GLY A 262 3.48 12.61 -15.87
N THR A 263 3.98 11.86 -16.84
CA THR A 263 3.48 11.86 -18.20
C THR A 263 3.50 10.42 -18.74
N LYS A 264 2.40 9.99 -19.33
CA LYS A 264 2.26 8.70 -20.00
C LYS A 264 1.72 8.93 -21.43
N CYS A 265 2.28 8.22 -22.41
CA CYS A 265 1.70 8.17 -23.75
C CYS A 265 0.67 7.03 -23.81
N ASN A 266 -0.48 7.30 -24.41
CA ASN A 266 -1.43 6.24 -24.71
C ASN A 266 -1.02 5.49 -26.00
N ALA A 267 -1.75 4.41 -26.34
CA ALA A 267 -1.49 3.61 -27.55
C ALA A 267 -1.58 4.42 -28.87
N GLN A 268 -2.27 5.56 -28.86
CA GLN A 268 -2.44 6.46 -29.99
C GLN A 268 -1.36 7.56 -30.05
N GLY A 269 -0.40 7.56 -29.11
CA GLY A 269 0.69 8.54 -29.04
C GLY A 269 0.35 9.85 -28.33
N TYR A 270 -0.87 10.03 -27.81
CA TYR A 270 -1.21 11.22 -27.05
C TYR A 270 -0.59 11.20 -25.66
N LYS A 271 -0.06 12.32 -25.23
CA LYS A 271 0.57 12.49 -23.91
C LYS A 271 -0.46 12.95 -22.89
N ASN A 272 -0.73 12.11 -21.91
CA ASN A 272 -1.51 12.46 -20.73
C ASN A 272 -0.56 12.78 -19.58
N SER A 273 -0.75 13.95 -18.95
CA SER A 273 0.05 14.37 -17.81
C SER A 273 -0.82 14.55 -16.58
N TRP A 274 -0.29 14.17 -15.43
CA TRP A 274 -0.95 14.39 -14.13
C TRP A 274 0.05 14.95 -13.12
N THR A 275 -0.47 15.55 -12.06
CA THR A 275 0.31 15.97 -10.89
C THR A 275 -0.01 15.05 -9.72
N GLY A 276 1.00 14.47 -9.10
CA GLY A 276 0.81 13.58 -7.97
C GLY A 276 1.89 12.52 -7.83
N TYR A 277 1.43 11.29 -7.75
CA TYR A 277 2.23 10.11 -7.46
C TYR A 277 1.98 9.01 -8.50
N LYS A 278 2.74 7.94 -8.38
CA LYS A 278 2.51 6.70 -9.11
C LYS A 278 2.46 5.55 -8.10
N LEU A 279 1.38 4.79 -8.13
CA LEU A 279 1.24 3.57 -7.35
C LEU A 279 1.69 2.40 -8.21
N HIS A 280 2.63 1.62 -7.70
CA HIS A 280 3.10 0.38 -8.29
C HIS A 280 2.51 -0.77 -7.48
N LEU A 281 1.91 -1.73 -8.16
CA LEU A 281 1.31 -2.92 -7.57
C LEU A 281 1.90 -4.19 -8.17
N ASP A 282 2.14 -5.17 -7.32
CA ASP A 282 2.21 -6.57 -7.73
C ASP A 282 0.87 -7.22 -7.43
N THR A 283 0.25 -7.80 -8.43
CA THR A 283 -1.08 -8.42 -8.34
C THR A 283 -0.99 -9.87 -8.77
N ALA A 284 -1.51 -10.78 -7.96
CA ALA A 284 -1.60 -12.20 -8.32
C ALA A 284 -2.59 -12.41 -9.47
N ASP A 285 -2.48 -13.55 -10.17
CA ASP A 285 -3.40 -13.98 -11.22
C ASP A 285 -4.86 -14.02 -10.76
N CYS A 286 -5.09 -14.36 -9.49
CA CYS A 286 -6.40 -14.28 -8.84
C CYS A 286 -6.92 -12.85 -8.60
N GLY A 287 -6.17 -11.82 -8.98
CA GLY A 287 -6.56 -10.41 -8.86
C GLY A 287 -6.38 -9.80 -7.46
N VAL A 288 -5.71 -10.50 -6.54
CA VAL A 288 -5.38 -9.97 -5.22
C VAL A 288 -4.07 -9.17 -5.28
N PRO A 289 -4.03 -7.89 -4.87
CA PRO A 289 -2.79 -7.15 -4.70
C PRO A 289 -1.90 -7.78 -3.62
N ILE A 290 -0.66 -8.11 -3.96
CA ILE A 290 0.30 -8.75 -3.05
C ILE A 290 1.18 -7.71 -2.35
N SER A 291 1.69 -6.75 -3.11
CA SER A 291 2.50 -5.67 -2.57
C SER A 291 2.23 -4.35 -3.29
N ALA A 292 2.52 -3.24 -2.62
CA ALA A 292 2.26 -1.90 -3.12
C ALA A 292 3.40 -0.94 -2.76
N LEU A 293 3.76 -0.07 -3.70
CA LEU A 293 4.77 0.95 -3.55
C LEU A 293 4.28 2.26 -4.17
N LEU A 294 4.38 3.36 -3.44
CA LEU A 294 4.06 4.70 -3.95
C LEU A 294 5.35 5.46 -4.26
N SER A 295 5.42 6.09 -5.40
CA SER A 295 6.55 6.91 -5.80
C SER A 295 6.11 8.26 -6.36
N SER A 296 7.07 9.18 -6.55
CA SER A 296 6.85 10.39 -7.33
C SER A 296 6.35 10.04 -8.74
N ALA A 297 5.41 10.84 -9.27
CA ALA A 297 4.82 10.60 -10.60
C ALA A 297 5.86 10.60 -11.74
N SER A 298 6.98 11.29 -11.58
CA SER A 298 8.07 11.36 -12.57
C SER A 298 9.01 10.15 -12.58
N MET A 299 8.95 9.28 -11.55
CA MET A 299 9.81 8.11 -11.46
C MET A 299 9.49 7.11 -12.59
N HIS A 300 10.51 6.54 -13.20
CA HIS A 300 10.33 5.49 -14.20
C HIS A 300 9.91 4.17 -13.53
N ASP A 301 8.95 3.44 -14.12
CA ASP A 301 8.35 2.24 -13.54
C ASP A 301 9.37 1.14 -13.24
N SER A 302 10.38 0.97 -14.09
CA SER A 302 11.44 -0.01 -13.90
C SER A 302 12.22 0.13 -12.58
N LEU A 303 12.27 1.33 -11.99
CA LEU A 303 12.95 1.56 -10.70
C LEU A 303 12.17 1.03 -9.49
N ALA A 304 10.87 0.81 -9.66
CA ALA A 304 10.04 0.18 -8.64
C ALA A 304 10.10 -1.36 -8.70
N ALA A 305 10.62 -1.93 -9.78
CA ALA A 305 10.51 -3.37 -10.06
C ALA A 305 11.22 -4.25 -9.02
N ILE A 306 12.49 -3.94 -8.71
CA ILE A 306 13.29 -4.74 -7.76
C ILE A 306 12.74 -4.62 -6.33
N PRO A 307 12.55 -3.41 -5.75
CA PRO A 307 12.03 -3.30 -4.40
C PRO A 307 10.63 -3.89 -4.24
N LEU A 308 9.77 -3.79 -5.27
CA LEU A 308 8.44 -4.37 -5.24
C LEU A 308 8.49 -5.91 -5.29
N SER A 309 9.35 -6.50 -6.16
CA SER A 309 9.52 -7.96 -6.23
C SER A 309 10.05 -8.56 -4.93
N LEU A 310 11.01 -7.90 -4.28
CA LEU A 310 11.51 -8.34 -2.97
C LEU A 310 10.43 -8.28 -1.91
N SER A 311 9.63 -7.20 -1.88
CA SER A 311 8.49 -7.08 -0.97
C SER A 311 7.43 -8.16 -1.22
N SER A 312 7.23 -8.59 -2.47
CA SER A 312 6.31 -9.67 -2.82
C SER A 312 6.87 -11.03 -2.41
N ALA A 313 8.17 -11.28 -2.62
CA ALA A 313 8.83 -12.52 -2.25
C ALA A 313 8.85 -12.78 -0.73
N GLU A 314 8.77 -11.73 0.10
CA GLU A 314 8.58 -11.86 1.56
C GLU A 314 7.18 -12.35 1.97
N ARG A 315 6.23 -12.36 1.04
CA ARG A 315 4.81 -12.63 1.31
C ARG A 315 4.31 -13.90 0.65
N VAL A 316 4.71 -14.15 -0.60
CA VAL A 316 4.23 -15.28 -1.41
C VAL A 316 5.37 -15.84 -2.26
N THR A 317 5.17 -17.07 -2.73
CA THR A 317 6.04 -17.69 -3.76
C THR A 317 5.32 -17.66 -5.10
N ASN A 318 5.99 -17.25 -6.18
CA ASN A 318 5.41 -17.21 -7.52
C ASN A 318 6.32 -17.83 -8.57
N LEU A 319 5.72 -18.23 -9.72
CA LEU A 319 6.45 -18.85 -10.84
C LEU A 319 6.84 -17.83 -11.92
N TYR A 320 5.93 -16.92 -12.27
CA TYR A 320 6.11 -15.99 -13.39
C TYR A 320 5.98 -14.55 -12.93
N ASP A 321 6.87 -13.68 -13.42
CA ASP A 321 6.78 -12.21 -13.29
C ASP A 321 6.33 -11.60 -14.62
N LEU A 322 5.14 -11.02 -14.68
CA LEU A 322 4.58 -10.39 -15.87
C LEU A 322 4.71 -8.87 -15.78
N MET A 323 5.35 -8.26 -16.78
CA MET A 323 5.61 -6.81 -16.79
C MET A 323 5.45 -6.25 -18.21
N ASP A 324 5.07 -4.99 -18.30
CA ASP A 324 4.95 -4.30 -19.59
C ASP A 324 6.32 -3.88 -20.17
N ALA A 325 6.30 -3.32 -21.37
CA ALA A 325 7.50 -2.89 -22.08
C ALA A 325 8.30 -1.77 -21.38
N ALA A 326 7.71 -1.06 -20.40
CA ALA A 326 8.43 -0.08 -19.58
C ALA A 326 9.48 -0.74 -18.66
N TYR A 327 9.29 -2.00 -18.34
CA TYR A 327 10.21 -2.79 -17.51
C TYR A 327 11.26 -3.57 -18.35
N CYS A 328 11.31 -3.37 -19.67
CA CYS A 328 12.21 -4.13 -20.54
C CYS A 328 13.68 -3.74 -20.27
N SER A 329 14.36 -4.55 -19.46
CA SER A 329 15.80 -4.46 -19.21
C SER A 329 16.42 -5.84 -18.93
N THR A 330 17.71 -5.97 -19.23
CA THR A 330 18.50 -7.19 -18.97
C THR A 330 18.64 -7.43 -17.47
N GLU A 331 18.81 -6.35 -16.70
CA GLU A 331 18.99 -6.38 -15.25
C GLU A 331 17.73 -6.92 -14.54
N LEU A 332 16.54 -6.48 -14.97
CA LEU A 332 15.28 -6.94 -14.39
C LEU A 332 15.01 -8.41 -14.73
N ARG A 333 15.31 -8.83 -15.98
CA ARG A 333 15.22 -10.26 -16.34
C ARG A 333 16.18 -11.11 -15.51
N ALA A 334 17.41 -10.63 -15.30
CA ALA A 334 18.39 -11.34 -14.47
C ALA A 334 17.97 -11.38 -13.00
N HIS A 335 17.36 -10.32 -12.49
CA HIS A 335 16.84 -10.26 -11.12
C HIS A 335 15.69 -11.26 -10.91
N SER A 336 14.66 -11.29 -11.78
CA SER A 336 13.56 -12.28 -11.68
C SER A 336 14.11 -13.71 -11.70
N LYS A 337 15.05 -14.01 -12.62
CA LYS A 337 15.71 -15.32 -12.67
C LYS A 337 16.49 -15.66 -11.40
N SER A 338 17.11 -14.67 -10.74
CA SER A 338 17.83 -14.89 -9.47
C SER A 338 16.90 -15.23 -8.31
N LEU A 339 15.64 -14.84 -8.39
CA LEU A 339 14.58 -15.24 -7.45
C LEU A 339 13.94 -16.60 -7.81
N GLY A 340 14.36 -17.24 -8.88
CA GLY A 340 13.79 -18.50 -9.38
C GLY A 340 12.54 -18.32 -10.24
N HIS A 341 12.20 -17.08 -10.62
CA HIS A 341 11.01 -16.77 -11.42
C HIS A 341 11.31 -16.75 -12.92
N VAL A 342 10.28 -16.95 -13.74
CA VAL A 342 10.33 -16.80 -15.20
C VAL A 342 9.82 -15.41 -15.58
N PRO A 343 10.69 -14.48 -16.06
CA PRO A 343 10.28 -13.14 -16.45
C PRO A 343 9.61 -13.12 -17.83
N LEU A 344 8.34 -12.75 -17.89
CA LEU A 344 7.59 -12.46 -19.11
C LEU A 344 7.42 -10.94 -19.24
N ILE A 345 8.41 -10.30 -19.84
CA ILE A 345 8.47 -8.83 -20.00
C ILE A 345 8.33 -8.51 -21.48
N ASP A 346 7.33 -7.70 -21.84
CA ASP A 346 7.12 -7.28 -23.22
C ASP A 346 8.36 -6.57 -23.79
N HIS A 347 8.67 -6.84 -25.04
CA HIS A 347 9.84 -6.26 -25.66
C HIS A 347 9.57 -4.82 -26.09
N ASN A 348 10.45 -3.90 -25.69
CA ASN A 348 10.41 -2.51 -26.12
C ASN A 348 11.42 -2.29 -27.25
N PRO A 349 10.99 -2.24 -28.53
CA PRO A 349 11.87 -2.02 -29.64
C PRO A 349 12.24 -0.53 -29.72
N ARG A 350 13.23 -0.10 -28.92
CA ARG A 350 13.75 1.27 -29.04
C ARG A 350 14.37 1.54 -30.41
N ARG A 351 14.94 0.51 -31.01
CA ARG A 351 15.48 0.46 -32.39
C ARG A 351 15.46 -0.99 -32.82
N GLY A 352 14.88 -1.29 -33.98
CA GLY A 352 14.79 -2.64 -34.55
C GLY A 352 13.39 -3.24 -34.47
N GLU A 353 13.29 -4.54 -34.73
CA GLU A 353 12.05 -5.29 -34.73
C GLU A 353 11.62 -5.67 -33.31
N LYS A 354 10.30 -5.77 -33.08
CA LYS A 354 9.74 -6.27 -31.84
C LYS A 354 9.98 -7.79 -31.77
N ILE A 355 10.53 -8.25 -30.66
CA ILE A 355 10.61 -9.66 -30.35
C ILE A 355 9.27 -10.09 -29.78
N GLU A 356 8.55 -10.93 -30.52
CA GLU A 356 7.26 -11.46 -30.09
C GLU A 356 7.44 -12.62 -29.11
N PHE A 357 6.47 -12.80 -28.22
CA PHE A 357 6.40 -13.97 -27.35
C PHE A 357 6.13 -15.23 -28.15
N SER A 358 6.65 -16.37 -27.72
CA SER A 358 6.18 -17.65 -28.18
C SER A 358 4.68 -17.82 -27.88
N PRO A 359 3.94 -18.69 -28.59
CA PRO A 359 2.51 -18.90 -28.37
C PRO A 359 2.16 -19.23 -26.91
N ALA A 360 2.99 -20.04 -26.25
CA ALA A 360 2.81 -20.40 -24.83
C ALA A 360 3.05 -19.24 -23.89
N GLU A 361 4.04 -18.40 -24.15
CA GLU A 361 4.32 -17.18 -23.38
C GLU A 361 3.23 -16.14 -23.59
N ALA A 362 2.72 -15.97 -24.81
CA ALA A 362 1.64 -15.05 -25.13
C ALA A 362 0.37 -15.38 -24.35
N ILE A 363 -0.02 -16.65 -24.25
CA ILE A 363 -1.17 -17.10 -23.46
C ILE A 363 -0.98 -16.70 -22.00
N ARG A 364 0.19 -16.95 -21.42
CA ARG A 364 0.48 -16.58 -20.02
C ARG A 364 0.51 -15.07 -19.81
N TYR A 365 1.04 -14.32 -20.78
CA TYR A 365 1.13 -12.87 -20.71
C TYR A 365 -0.25 -12.18 -20.69
N HIS A 366 -1.30 -12.83 -21.22
CA HIS A 366 -2.67 -12.33 -21.14
C HIS A 366 -3.20 -12.20 -19.70
N GLU A 367 -2.65 -12.98 -18.76
CA GLU A 367 -2.99 -12.87 -17.32
C GLU A 367 -2.60 -11.50 -16.73
N ARG A 368 -1.76 -10.71 -17.41
CA ARG A 368 -1.42 -9.33 -17.01
C ARG A 368 -2.64 -8.43 -16.84
N SER A 369 -3.75 -8.75 -17.51
CA SER A 369 -5.03 -8.04 -17.34
C SER A 369 -5.54 -8.02 -15.88
N ALA A 370 -5.07 -8.91 -15.00
CA ALA A 370 -5.42 -8.92 -13.58
C ALA A 370 -4.94 -7.64 -12.86
N ALA A 371 -3.73 -7.14 -13.18
CA ALA A 371 -3.23 -5.88 -12.61
C ALA A 371 -4.08 -4.68 -13.05
N GLU A 372 -4.46 -4.63 -14.32
CA GLU A 372 -5.29 -3.53 -14.85
C GLU A 372 -6.67 -3.51 -14.18
N ARG A 373 -7.29 -4.69 -14.01
CA ARG A 373 -8.57 -4.83 -13.29
C ARG A 373 -8.46 -4.38 -11.84
N SER A 374 -7.40 -4.78 -11.13
CA SER A 374 -7.18 -4.39 -9.73
C SER A 374 -6.94 -2.90 -9.58
N ASN A 375 -6.15 -2.29 -10.49
CA ASN A 375 -5.96 -0.85 -10.54
C ASN A 375 -7.27 -0.08 -10.81
N ALA A 376 -8.10 -0.58 -11.73
CA ALA A 376 -9.42 0.01 -12.01
C ALA A 376 -10.34 -0.09 -10.79
N ARG A 377 -10.44 -1.27 -10.17
CA ARG A 377 -11.26 -1.48 -8.97
C ARG A 377 -10.83 -0.61 -7.80
N LEU A 378 -9.53 -0.50 -7.54
CA LEU A 378 -9.01 0.40 -6.49
C LEU A 378 -9.49 1.84 -6.71
N LYS A 379 -9.43 2.32 -7.95
CA LYS A 379 -9.82 3.68 -8.31
C LYS A 379 -11.33 3.90 -8.28
N ASP A 380 -12.10 2.96 -8.79
CA ASP A 380 -13.53 3.14 -9.03
C ASP A 380 -14.39 2.72 -7.83
N GLU A 381 -13.98 1.65 -7.10
CA GLU A 381 -14.76 1.11 -6.00
C GLU A 381 -14.23 1.52 -4.61
N PHE A 382 -12.90 1.67 -4.45
CA PHE A 382 -12.25 1.79 -3.14
C PHE A 382 -11.51 3.11 -2.92
N GLY A 383 -11.93 4.16 -3.60
CA GLY A 383 -11.54 5.55 -3.32
C GLY A 383 -10.20 6.01 -3.89
N GLY A 384 -9.52 5.20 -4.72
CA GLY A 384 -8.22 5.55 -5.30
C GLY A 384 -8.22 6.76 -6.26
N ARG A 385 -9.39 7.19 -6.77
CA ARG A 385 -9.53 8.45 -7.54
C ARG A 385 -9.65 9.69 -6.66
N ASN A 386 -10.10 9.54 -5.41
CA ASN A 386 -10.52 10.66 -4.58
C ASN A 386 -9.50 10.97 -3.48
N ILE A 387 -8.27 11.30 -3.88
CA ILE A 387 -7.20 11.64 -2.94
C ILE A 387 -7.42 13.06 -2.40
N ARG A 388 -7.79 13.18 -1.11
CA ARG A 388 -8.03 14.46 -0.43
C ARG A 388 -6.93 14.83 0.56
N VAL A 389 -6.08 13.87 0.92
CA VAL A 389 -4.93 14.05 1.80
C VAL A 389 -3.71 14.55 1.03
N LYS A 390 -2.75 15.14 1.74
CA LYS A 390 -1.50 15.67 1.19
C LYS A 390 -0.29 15.00 1.83
N GLY A 391 0.77 14.87 1.09
CA GLY A 391 2.02 14.22 1.51
C GLY A 391 2.02 12.72 1.20
N HIS A 392 3.16 12.23 0.72
CA HIS A 392 3.37 10.84 0.30
C HIS A 392 2.85 9.81 1.30
N THR A 393 3.23 9.94 2.58
CA THR A 393 2.85 9.01 3.64
C THR A 393 1.33 8.92 3.84
N LYS A 394 0.62 10.06 3.82
CA LYS A 394 -0.83 10.12 3.96
C LYS A 394 -1.54 9.61 2.71
N VAL A 395 -1.01 9.90 1.52
CA VAL A 395 -1.54 9.37 0.25
C VAL A 395 -1.39 7.85 0.22
N MET A 396 -0.21 7.33 0.61
CA MET A 396 0.00 5.89 0.72
C MET A 396 -0.97 5.24 1.72
N ALA A 397 -1.15 5.82 2.92
CA ALA A 397 -2.10 5.31 3.90
C ALA A 397 -3.54 5.29 3.35
N HIS A 398 -3.98 6.35 2.66
CA HIS A 398 -5.30 6.39 2.03
C HIS A 398 -5.48 5.25 1.01
N LEU A 399 -4.49 5.03 0.15
CA LEU A 399 -4.50 3.96 -0.84
C LEU A 399 -4.48 2.59 -0.17
N MET A 400 -3.73 2.43 0.92
CA MET A 400 -3.68 1.16 1.66
C MET A 400 -5.02 0.78 2.29
N PHE A 401 -5.82 1.71 2.82
CA PHE A 401 -7.18 1.41 3.25
C PHE A 401 -8.05 0.91 2.09
N GLY A 402 -7.87 1.48 0.89
CA GLY A 402 -8.53 0.99 -0.33
C GLY A 402 -8.04 -0.40 -0.76
N LEU A 403 -6.72 -0.63 -0.70
CA LEU A 403 -6.12 -1.92 -1.03
C LEU A 403 -6.52 -3.03 -0.05
N LEU A 404 -6.61 -2.74 1.24
CA LEU A 404 -7.15 -3.67 2.25
C LEU A 404 -8.57 -4.11 1.88
N ALA A 405 -9.43 -3.14 1.59
CA ALA A 405 -10.81 -3.43 1.19
C ALA A 405 -10.88 -4.23 -0.12
N LEU A 406 -10.07 -3.88 -1.11
CA LEU A 406 -9.97 -4.60 -2.39
C LEU A 406 -9.47 -6.03 -2.19
N SER A 407 -8.40 -6.22 -1.42
CA SER A 407 -7.81 -7.55 -1.18
C SER A 407 -8.77 -8.47 -0.45
N ALA A 408 -9.41 -7.99 0.63
CA ALA A 408 -10.42 -8.76 1.36
C ALA A 408 -11.61 -9.11 0.46
N ASP A 409 -12.16 -8.15 -0.30
CA ASP A 409 -13.25 -8.39 -1.25
C ASP A 409 -12.87 -9.41 -2.33
N GLN A 410 -11.66 -9.36 -2.84
CA GLN A 410 -11.18 -10.33 -3.84
C GLN A 410 -10.99 -11.72 -3.25
N LEU A 411 -10.39 -11.82 -2.06
CA LEU A 411 -10.24 -13.09 -1.34
C LEU A 411 -11.60 -13.74 -1.07
N MET A 412 -12.61 -12.97 -0.66
CA MET A 412 -13.99 -13.48 -0.49
C MET A 412 -14.59 -14.01 -1.78
N ARG A 413 -14.33 -13.35 -2.93
CA ARG A 413 -14.84 -13.82 -4.25
C ARG A 413 -14.21 -15.14 -4.70
N LEU A 414 -12.98 -15.41 -4.29
CA LEU A 414 -12.31 -16.68 -4.59
C LEU A 414 -12.86 -17.86 -3.80
N ARG A 415 -13.66 -17.59 -2.78
CA ARG A 415 -14.26 -18.60 -1.90
C ARG A 415 -15.74 -18.88 -2.20
N ARG A 416 -16.36 -18.05 -3.03
CA ARG A 416 -17.71 -18.28 -3.58
C ARG A 416 -17.66 -19.18 -4.79
#